data_ed5b003d0eab6a927c9b1c186e4e4da6
#
_entry.id   ed5b003d0eab6a927c9b1c186e4e4da6
#
_cell.length_a   1.000
_cell.length_b   1.000
_cell.length_c   1.000
_cell.angle_alpha   90.00
_cell.angle_beta   90.00
_cell.angle_gamma   90.00
#
_symmetry.space_group_name_H-M   'P 1'
#
loop_
_entity.id
_entity.type
_entity.pdbx_description
1 polymer ?
#
loop_
_entity_poly.entity_id
_entity_poly.type
_entity_poly.pdbx_seq_one_letter_code
_entity_poly.pdbx_strand_id
1 'polypeptide(L)'
;MIPMANACTDQEARAAILEIGRRMFARQYVAANDGNISVRTGPDRIWVTPTGVSKGYMTEDMLLCVDLEGRVLEGTAAPSSEMKMHLRVYRENPEVGGVVHAHPPAATSFAIARVPMDMALLTETVFNLGVVPVAPYATPGTQEVPESIAPFCRTHNAVLLANHGALTWGRSAMEAYYRMESLEGSAVILMNLGYLNRPGCLLKRREVEALLEAREKAGITAGGVPLCAEDCGQV
;
A
#
# COMPACT_ATOMS: atom_id res chain seq x y z
N MET A 1 18.86 -14.30 -13.48
CA MET A 1 17.39 -14.27 -13.59
C MET A 1 16.86 -14.50 -12.20
N ILE A 2 16.37 -13.45 -11.51
CA ILE A 2 15.79 -13.56 -10.17
C ILE A 2 14.48 -14.34 -10.35
N PRO A 3 14.24 -15.45 -9.63
CA PRO A 3 12.98 -16.17 -9.74
C PRO A 3 11.86 -15.23 -9.27
N MET A 4 10.92 -14.95 -10.15
CA MET A 4 9.70 -14.24 -9.77
C MET A 4 8.97 -15.10 -8.73
N ALA A 5 8.80 -14.56 -7.52
CA ALA A 5 8.01 -15.20 -6.49
C ALA A 5 6.60 -15.43 -7.05
N ASN A 6 6.19 -16.71 -7.11
CA ASN A 6 4.87 -17.22 -7.50
C ASN A 6 4.07 -16.29 -8.42
N ALA A 7 4.38 -16.31 -9.72
CA ALA A 7 3.54 -15.65 -10.70
C ALA A 7 2.14 -16.29 -10.64
N CYS A 8 1.14 -15.54 -10.18
CA CYS A 8 -0.25 -15.97 -10.23
C CYS A 8 -0.72 -15.99 -11.70
N THR A 9 -1.70 -16.80 -12.01
CA THR A 9 -2.35 -16.82 -13.31
C THR A 9 -3.17 -15.55 -13.52
N ASP A 10 -3.47 -15.21 -14.77
CA ASP A 10 -4.35 -14.10 -15.11
C ASP A 10 -5.74 -14.23 -14.47
N GLN A 11 -6.26 -15.44 -14.36
CA GLN A 11 -7.53 -15.71 -13.71
C GLN A 11 -7.48 -15.42 -12.20
N GLU A 12 -6.44 -15.87 -11.52
CA GLU A 12 -6.23 -15.58 -10.10
C GLU A 12 -6.04 -14.08 -9.85
N ALA A 13 -5.31 -13.39 -10.72
CA ALA A 13 -5.11 -11.95 -10.65
C ALA A 13 -6.43 -11.18 -10.74
N ARG A 14 -7.27 -11.52 -11.72
CA ARG A 14 -8.60 -10.90 -11.90
C ARG A 14 -9.50 -11.18 -10.71
N ALA A 15 -9.55 -12.42 -10.23
CA ALA A 15 -10.32 -12.79 -9.04
C ALA A 15 -9.86 -12.01 -7.80
N ALA A 16 -8.55 -11.88 -7.58
CA ALA A 16 -7.99 -11.11 -6.48
C ALA A 16 -8.35 -9.62 -6.56
N ILE A 17 -8.28 -9.00 -7.75
CA ILE A 17 -8.67 -7.59 -7.94
C ILE A 17 -10.15 -7.39 -7.57
N LEU A 18 -11.05 -8.26 -8.02
CA LEU A 18 -12.48 -8.16 -7.73
C LEU A 18 -12.76 -8.34 -6.24
N GLU A 19 -12.13 -9.32 -5.60
CA GLU A 19 -12.29 -9.56 -4.17
C GLU A 19 -11.78 -8.39 -3.33
N ILE A 20 -10.59 -7.87 -3.63
CA ILE A 20 -10.01 -6.71 -2.94
C ILE A 20 -10.90 -5.48 -3.15
N GLY A 21 -11.39 -5.26 -4.37
CA GLY A 21 -12.30 -4.15 -4.66
C GLY A 21 -13.57 -4.18 -3.81
N ARG A 22 -14.20 -5.36 -3.67
CA ARG A 22 -15.37 -5.55 -2.79
C ARG A 22 -15.04 -5.25 -1.33
N ARG A 23 -13.88 -5.72 -0.84
CA ARG A 23 -13.44 -5.46 0.54
C ARG A 23 -13.19 -3.98 0.80
N MET A 24 -12.47 -3.31 -0.12
CA MET A 24 -12.20 -1.87 -0.01
C MET A 24 -13.50 -1.05 0.03
N PHE A 25 -14.47 -1.41 -0.82
CA PHE A 25 -15.79 -0.77 -0.82
C PHE A 25 -16.56 -1.03 0.49
N ALA A 26 -16.62 -2.28 0.94
CA ALA A 26 -17.33 -2.66 2.17
C ALA A 26 -16.72 -2.01 3.43
N ARG A 27 -15.40 -1.78 3.45
CA ARG A 27 -14.69 -1.11 4.53
C ARG A 27 -14.67 0.42 4.41
N GLN A 28 -15.28 0.97 3.37
CA GLN A 28 -15.31 2.42 3.11
C GLN A 28 -13.89 3.02 2.91
N TYR A 29 -12.97 2.24 2.35
CA TYR A 29 -11.62 2.74 1.98
C TYR A 29 -11.63 3.50 0.67
N VAL A 30 -12.71 3.40 -0.08
CA VAL A 30 -12.92 4.10 -1.36
C VAL A 30 -14.32 4.69 -1.42
N ALA A 31 -14.42 5.93 -1.89
CA ALA A 31 -15.66 6.60 -2.19
C ALA A 31 -15.90 6.58 -3.70
N ALA A 32 -17.15 6.56 -4.13
CA ALA A 32 -17.54 6.59 -5.54
C ALA A 32 -16.71 5.62 -6.41
N ASN A 33 -15.82 6.14 -7.24
CA ASN A 33 -14.93 5.39 -8.14
C ASN A 33 -13.45 5.49 -7.77
N ASP A 34 -13.14 5.96 -6.57
CA ASP A 34 -11.77 6.14 -6.07
C ASP A 34 -11.03 4.82 -5.90
N GLY A 35 -9.70 4.95 -5.76
CA GLY A 35 -8.79 3.83 -5.54
C GLY A 35 -8.54 2.98 -6.77
N ASN A 36 -7.51 2.17 -6.71
CA ASN A 36 -7.14 1.24 -7.78
C ASN A 36 -6.28 0.08 -7.25
N ILE A 37 -6.32 -1.01 -7.98
CA ILE A 37 -5.67 -2.27 -7.63
C ILE A 37 -4.95 -2.77 -8.88
N SER A 38 -3.76 -3.32 -8.70
CA SER A 38 -3.06 -4.01 -9.79
C SER A 38 -2.37 -5.27 -9.32
N VAL A 39 -2.19 -6.23 -10.23
CA VAL A 39 -1.56 -7.53 -9.98
C VAL A 39 -0.65 -7.90 -11.14
N ARG A 40 0.61 -8.18 -10.84
CA ARG A 40 1.59 -8.64 -11.82
C ARG A 40 1.45 -10.16 -12.03
N THR A 41 1.26 -10.59 -13.27
CA THR A 41 1.21 -12.01 -13.67
C THR A 41 2.40 -12.44 -14.53
N GLY A 42 3.21 -11.48 -14.97
CA GLY A 42 4.39 -11.75 -15.79
C GLY A 42 5.43 -10.62 -15.70
N PRO A 43 6.58 -10.77 -16.34
CA PRO A 43 7.63 -9.75 -16.34
C PRO A 43 7.12 -8.39 -16.83
N ASP A 44 6.26 -8.40 -17.83
CA ASP A 44 5.69 -7.23 -18.51
C ASP A 44 4.17 -7.40 -18.69
N ARG A 45 3.49 -7.90 -17.65
CA ARG A 45 2.08 -8.21 -17.71
C ARG A 45 1.41 -7.92 -16.36
N ILE A 46 0.54 -6.92 -16.32
CA ILE A 46 -0.08 -6.39 -15.10
C ILE A 46 -1.58 -6.21 -15.32
N TRP A 47 -2.39 -6.95 -14.56
CA TRP A 47 -3.83 -6.74 -14.50
C TRP A 47 -4.16 -5.55 -13.61
N VAL A 48 -5.12 -4.73 -14.03
CA VAL A 48 -5.43 -3.45 -13.42
C VAL A 48 -6.92 -3.14 -13.42
N THR A 49 -7.34 -2.34 -12.46
CA THR A 49 -8.71 -1.81 -12.41
C THR A 49 -8.94 -0.72 -13.46
N PRO A 50 -10.15 -0.64 -14.04
CA PRO A 50 -10.52 0.43 -14.97
C PRO A 50 -10.70 1.77 -14.24
N THR A 51 -10.65 2.87 -14.99
CA THR A 51 -11.07 4.19 -14.51
C THR A 51 -12.58 4.30 -14.42
N GLY A 52 -13.09 5.19 -13.56
CA GLY A 52 -14.50 5.58 -13.54
C GLY A 52 -15.49 4.54 -13.00
N VAL A 53 -15.00 3.40 -12.44
CA VAL A 53 -15.86 2.32 -11.94
C VAL A 53 -15.69 2.17 -10.43
N SER A 54 -16.81 2.04 -9.70
CA SER A 54 -16.78 1.72 -8.26
C SER A 54 -16.16 0.34 -8.02
N LYS A 55 -15.21 0.28 -7.10
CA LYS A 55 -14.43 -0.94 -6.82
C LYS A 55 -15.27 -2.09 -6.27
N GLY A 56 -16.42 -1.78 -5.66
CA GLY A 56 -17.37 -2.79 -5.15
C GLY A 56 -18.22 -3.47 -6.23
N TYR A 57 -18.26 -2.92 -7.44
CA TYR A 57 -19.18 -3.35 -8.51
C TYR A 57 -18.47 -3.71 -9.82
N MET A 58 -17.18 -3.96 -9.77
CA MET A 58 -16.42 -4.40 -10.94
C MET A 58 -16.78 -5.84 -11.33
N THR A 59 -16.71 -6.13 -12.62
CA THR A 59 -16.81 -7.47 -13.21
C THR A 59 -15.53 -7.80 -13.99
N GLU A 60 -15.30 -9.07 -14.31
CA GLU A 60 -14.04 -9.50 -14.95
C GLU A 60 -13.79 -8.84 -16.31
N ASP A 61 -14.84 -8.61 -17.10
CA ASP A 61 -14.79 -7.98 -18.41
C ASP A 61 -14.43 -6.49 -18.38
N MET A 62 -14.54 -5.85 -17.21
CA MET A 62 -14.12 -4.47 -17.00
C MET A 62 -12.61 -4.33 -16.76
N LEU A 63 -11.95 -5.41 -16.34
CA LEU A 63 -10.52 -5.39 -16.03
C LEU A 63 -9.69 -5.35 -17.33
N LEU A 64 -8.49 -4.78 -17.23
CA LEU A 64 -7.56 -4.72 -18.34
C LEU A 64 -6.17 -5.19 -17.94
N CYS A 65 -5.42 -5.68 -18.93
CA CYS A 65 -4.02 -6.01 -18.78
C CYS A 65 -3.18 -4.94 -19.49
N VAL A 66 -2.12 -4.48 -18.81
CA VAL A 66 -1.19 -3.49 -19.35
C VAL A 66 0.25 -4.01 -19.23
N ASP A 67 1.15 -3.44 -20.04
CA ASP A 67 2.60 -3.62 -19.87
C ASP A 67 3.18 -2.61 -18.85
N LEU A 68 4.47 -2.69 -18.58
CA LEU A 68 5.16 -1.76 -17.68
C LEU A 68 5.20 -0.31 -18.20
N GLU A 69 4.98 -0.07 -19.49
CA GLU A 69 4.85 1.25 -20.09
C GLU A 69 3.42 1.80 -20.01
N GLY A 70 2.46 0.96 -19.56
CA GLY A 70 1.04 1.32 -19.44
C GLY A 70 0.26 1.16 -20.73
N ARG A 71 0.81 0.48 -21.76
CA ARG A 71 0.09 0.15 -22.99
C ARG A 71 -0.88 -0.99 -22.72
N VAL A 72 -2.10 -0.87 -23.17
CA VAL A 72 -3.14 -1.91 -23.02
C VAL A 72 -2.79 -3.11 -23.88
N LEU A 73 -2.66 -4.27 -23.26
CA LEU A 73 -2.45 -5.57 -23.91
C LEU A 73 -3.76 -6.30 -24.10
N GLU A 74 -4.69 -6.21 -23.13
CA GLU A 74 -6.01 -6.84 -23.16
C GLU A 74 -7.05 -5.95 -22.48
N GLY A 75 -8.30 -6.06 -22.90
CA GLY A 75 -9.42 -5.25 -22.42
C GLY A 75 -9.70 -4.04 -23.31
N THR A 76 -10.86 -3.40 -23.09
CA THR A 76 -11.33 -2.26 -23.90
C THR A 76 -11.54 -0.99 -23.07
N ALA A 77 -11.51 -1.11 -21.74
CA ALA A 77 -11.65 0.03 -20.84
C ALA A 77 -10.38 0.91 -20.86
N ALA A 78 -10.47 2.13 -20.33
CA ALA A 78 -9.33 2.98 -20.11
C ALA A 78 -8.70 2.68 -18.74
N PRO A 79 -7.36 2.57 -18.61
CA PRO A 79 -6.70 2.44 -17.33
C PRO A 79 -6.84 3.73 -16.51
N SER A 80 -6.76 3.61 -15.17
CA SER A 80 -6.73 4.76 -14.28
C SER A 80 -5.52 5.66 -14.59
N SER A 81 -5.69 6.97 -14.50
CA SER A 81 -4.58 7.93 -14.60
C SER A 81 -3.50 7.71 -13.52
N GLU A 82 -3.87 7.08 -12.40
CA GLU A 82 -2.97 6.75 -11.28
C GLU A 82 -2.17 5.45 -11.50
N MET A 83 -2.43 4.75 -12.60
CA MET A 83 -1.67 3.54 -12.97
C MET A 83 -0.17 3.78 -13.04
N LYS A 84 0.26 4.97 -13.44
CA LYS A 84 1.68 5.38 -13.46
C LYS A 84 2.37 5.17 -12.11
N MET A 85 1.65 5.38 -11.00
CA MET A 85 2.13 5.17 -9.63
C MET A 85 2.36 3.67 -9.37
N HIS A 86 1.41 2.80 -9.75
CA HIS A 86 1.57 1.35 -9.64
C HIS A 86 2.74 0.82 -10.48
N LEU A 87 2.83 1.26 -11.73
CA LEU A 87 3.90 0.87 -12.63
C LEU A 87 5.27 1.30 -12.09
N ARG A 88 5.36 2.45 -11.40
CA ARG A 88 6.59 2.88 -10.74
C ARG A 88 7.02 1.89 -9.66
N VAL A 89 6.11 1.43 -8.81
CA VAL A 89 6.40 0.43 -7.78
C VAL A 89 6.96 -0.84 -8.42
N TYR A 90 6.32 -1.36 -9.48
CA TYR A 90 6.78 -2.57 -10.16
C TYR A 90 8.14 -2.43 -10.86
N ARG A 91 8.47 -1.25 -11.37
CA ARG A 91 9.78 -0.97 -11.99
C ARG A 91 10.88 -0.90 -10.95
N GLU A 92 10.62 -0.22 -9.82
CA GLU A 92 11.59 -0.07 -8.76
C GLU A 92 11.81 -1.37 -7.98
N ASN A 93 10.76 -2.16 -7.80
CA ASN A 93 10.81 -3.38 -6.99
C ASN A 93 10.24 -4.57 -7.76
N PRO A 94 11.10 -5.40 -8.40
CA PRO A 94 10.68 -6.56 -9.17
C PRO A 94 10.02 -7.68 -8.35
N GLU A 95 10.18 -7.69 -7.01
CA GLU A 95 9.57 -8.68 -6.12
C GLU A 95 8.09 -8.40 -5.83
N VAL A 96 7.61 -7.19 -6.16
CA VAL A 96 6.22 -6.82 -5.95
C VAL A 96 5.32 -7.53 -6.96
N GLY A 97 4.33 -8.26 -6.43
CA GLY A 97 3.29 -8.94 -7.20
C GLY A 97 1.95 -8.22 -7.17
N GLY A 98 1.72 -7.29 -6.21
CA GLY A 98 0.47 -6.54 -6.12
C GLY A 98 0.64 -5.17 -5.49
N VAL A 99 -0.18 -4.21 -5.95
CA VAL A 99 -0.22 -2.83 -5.47
C VAL A 99 -1.68 -2.42 -5.25
N VAL A 100 -1.95 -1.75 -4.12
CA VAL A 100 -3.27 -1.25 -3.74
C VAL A 100 -3.18 0.23 -3.37
N HIS A 101 -4.02 1.04 -3.99
CA HIS A 101 -4.22 2.45 -3.63
C HIS A 101 -5.65 2.67 -3.17
N ALA A 102 -5.81 3.40 -2.08
CA ALA A 102 -7.09 3.75 -1.49
C ALA A 102 -7.00 5.04 -0.68
N HIS A 103 -8.18 5.52 -0.24
CA HIS A 103 -8.31 6.70 0.63
C HIS A 103 -8.94 6.30 1.98
N PRO A 104 -8.34 5.35 2.75
CA PRO A 104 -8.92 4.95 4.02
C PRO A 104 -8.94 6.15 4.97
N PRO A 105 -10.06 6.43 5.66
CA PRO A 105 -10.32 7.74 6.28
C PRO A 105 -9.27 8.18 7.31
N ALA A 106 -8.87 7.28 8.22
CA ALA A 106 -7.90 7.62 9.25
C ALA A 106 -6.49 7.81 8.66
N ALA A 107 -6.01 6.87 7.85
CA ALA A 107 -4.69 6.98 7.22
C ALA A 107 -4.62 8.20 6.29
N THR A 108 -5.71 8.53 5.58
CA THR A 108 -5.79 9.74 4.76
C THR A 108 -5.72 11.02 5.61
N SER A 109 -6.26 11.00 6.84
CA SER A 109 -6.11 12.12 7.77
C SER A 109 -4.65 12.35 8.15
N PHE A 110 -3.88 11.28 8.41
CA PHE A 110 -2.42 11.37 8.61
C PHE A 110 -1.70 11.91 7.36
N ALA A 111 -2.10 11.48 6.17
CA ALA A 111 -1.55 11.96 4.91
C ALA A 111 -1.79 13.47 4.71
N ILE A 112 -2.98 13.96 5.05
CA ILE A 112 -3.34 15.40 5.00
C ILE A 112 -2.54 16.18 6.04
N ALA A 113 -2.44 15.68 7.26
CA ALA A 113 -1.68 16.29 8.34
C ALA A 113 -0.15 16.21 8.12
N ARG A 114 0.32 15.42 7.14
CA ARG A 114 1.73 15.13 6.88
C ARG A 114 2.47 14.52 8.08
N VAL A 115 1.75 13.70 8.84
CA VAL A 115 2.29 12.98 9.97
C VAL A 115 2.64 11.56 9.54
N PRO A 116 3.91 11.17 9.53
CA PRO A 116 4.30 9.79 9.26
C PRO A 116 3.86 8.87 10.39
N MET A 117 3.71 7.58 10.09
CA MET A 117 3.51 6.55 11.10
C MET A 117 4.84 5.83 11.31
N ASP A 118 5.69 6.39 12.14
CA ASP A 118 7.08 5.99 12.34
C ASP A 118 7.42 5.56 13.78
N MET A 119 6.41 5.54 14.67
CA MET A 119 6.58 5.17 16.07
C MET A 119 6.19 3.71 16.35
N ALA A 120 6.95 3.04 17.18
CA ALA A 120 6.71 1.65 17.59
C ALA A 120 5.63 1.57 18.68
N LEU A 121 4.37 1.86 18.33
CA LEU A 121 3.23 1.84 19.25
C LEU A 121 2.44 0.53 19.22
N LEU A 122 2.40 -0.16 18.08
CA LEU A 122 1.61 -1.37 17.89
C LEU A 122 2.48 -2.48 17.28
N THR A 123 2.48 -3.65 17.89
CA THR A 123 3.28 -4.81 17.47
C THR A 123 3.01 -5.20 16.02
N GLU A 124 1.74 -5.23 15.60
CA GLU A 124 1.32 -5.56 14.25
C GLU A 124 1.79 -4.54 13.22
N THR A 125 1.85 -3.25 13.59
CA THR A 125 2.38 -2.20 12.70
C THR A 125 3.87 -2.37 12.50
N VAL A 126 4.63 -2.60 13.57
CA VAL A 126 6.08 -2.87 13.49
C VAL A 126 6.35 -4.10 12.62
N PHE A 127 5.56 -5.17 12.80
CA PHE A 127 5.75 -6.41 12.06
C PHE A 127 5.34 -6.29 10.59
N ASN A 128 4.15 -5.77 10.28
CA ASN A 128 3.59 -5.79 8.92
C ASN A 128 4.06 -4.63 8.04
N LEU A 129 4.23 -3.45 8.61
CA LEU A 129 4.49 -2.20 7.89
C LEU A 129 5.88 -1.64 8.18
N GLY A 130 6.28 -1.61 9.47
CA GLY A 130 7.40 -0.82 9.94
C GLY A 130 7.05 0.67 9.94
N VAL A 131 7.87 1.49 9.31
CA VAL A 131 7.65 2.92 9.11
C VAL A 131 6.77 3.13 7.87
N VAL A 132 5.78 4.02 7.99
CA VAL A 132 4.99 4.49 6.84
C VAL A 132 5.26 5.99 6.65
N PRO A 133 6.12 6.34 5.69
CA PRO A 133 6.46 7.74 5.41
C PRO A 133 5.34 8.46 4.69
N VAL A 134 5.44 9.79 4.61
CA VAL A 134 4.57 10.65 3.80
C VAL A 134 5.35 11.12 2.58
N ALA A 135 4.90 10.73 1.38
CA ALA A 135 5.45 11.24 0.13
C ALA A 135 5.04 12.72 -0.06
N PRO A 136 5.90 13.56 -0.63
CA PRO A 136 5.56 14.92 -0.97
C PRO A 136 4.28 15.01 -1.82
N TYR A 137 3.57 16.13 -1.70
CA TYR A 137 2.40 16.37 -2.54
C TYR A 137 2.80 16.35 -4.02
N ALA A 138 1.97 15.66 -4.79
CA ALA A 138 2.05 15.63 -6.24
C ALA A 138 0.63 15.62 -6.81
N THR A 139 0.42 16.33 -7.91
CA THR A 139 -0.91 16.45 -8.53
C THR A 139 -1.33 15.12 -9.15
N PRO A 140 -2.48 14.54 -8.76
CA PRO A 140 -2.96 13.27 -9.31
C PRO A 140 -3.01 13.26 -10.84
N GLY A 141 -2.65 12.12 -11.44
CA GLY A 141 -2.59 11.94 -12.90
C GLY A 141 -1.32 12.49 -13.57
N THR A 142 -0.50 13.29 -12.90
CA THR A 142 0.77 13.80 -13.44
C THR A 142 1.93 12.81 -13.26
N GLN A 143 3.07 13.12 -13.83
CA GLN A 143 4.31 12.36 -13.67
C GLN A 143 4.97 12.60 -12.30
N GLU A 144 4.59 13.65 -11.59
CA GLU A 144 5.11 13.96 -10.27
C GLU A 144 4.77 12.88 -9.23
N VAL A 145 3.58 12.24 -9.35
CA VAL A 145 3.13 11.20 -8.40
C VAL A 145 4.08 9.99 -8.37
N PRO A 146 4.40 9.32 -9.50
CA PRO A 146 5.38 8.24 -9.49
C PRO A 146 6.77 8.68 -9.05
N GLU A 147 7.17 9.92 -9.28
CA GLU A 147 8.45 10.45 -8.82
C GLU A 147 8.48 10.66 -7.30
N SER A 148 7.39 11.15 -6.72
CA SER A 148 7.29 11.40 -5.27
C SER A 148 7.39 10.13 -4.44
N ILE A 149 6.93 8.98 -4.96
CA ILE A 149 6.95 7.68 -4.26
C ILE A 149 8.21 6.86 -4.53
N ALA A 150 8.95 7.17 -5.58
CA ALA A 150 10.10 6.37 -6.02
C ALA A 150 11.12 6.05 -4.91
N PRO A 151 11.49 7.00 -4.02
CA PRO A 151 12.46 6.74 -2.95
C PRO A 151 12.03 5.64 -1.97
N PHE A 152 10.72 5.37 -1.88
CA PHE A 152 10.15 4.45 -0.90
C PHE A 152 9.93 3.02 -1.44
N CYS A 153 9.83 2.86 -2.75
CA CYS A 153 9.38 1.60 -3.38
C CYS A 153 10.23 0.37 -3.02
N ARG A 154 11.52 0.54 -2.74
CA ARG A 154 12.43 -0.58 -2.39
C ARG A 154 12.57 -0.80 -0.90
N THR A 155 12.40 0.25 -0.11
CA THR A 155 12.74 0.27 1.32
C THR A 155 11.54 0.18 2.24
N HIS A 156 10.33 0.42 1.73
CA HIS A 156 9.08 0.41 2.49
C HIS A 156 8.05 -0.53 1.85
N ASN A 157 6.93 -0.73 2.54
CA ASN A 157 5.79 -1.55 2.10
C ASN A 157 4.52 -0.73 1.92
N ALA A 158 4.53 0.50 2.40
CA ALA A 158 3.43 1.44 2.36
C ALA A 158 3.98 2.87 2.33
N VAL A 159 3.20 3.80 1.80
CA VAL A 159 3.45 5.23 1.82
C VAL A 159 2.14 5.99 1.90
N LEU A 160 2.09 7.04 2.72
CA LEU A 160 1.01 8.03 2.70
C LEU A 160 1.29 9.05 1.59
N LEU A 161 0.27 9.39 0.83
CA LEU A 161 0.35 10.38 -0.25
C LEU A 161 -0.22 11.70 0.27
N ALA A 162 0.61 12.72 0.40
CA ALA A 162 0.21 14.02 0.98
C ALA A 162 -1.06 14.57 0.33
N ASN A 163 -2.10 14.87 1.14
CA ASN A 163 -3.41 15.39 0.72
C ASN A 163 -4.18 14.47 -0.27
N HIS A 164 -3.90 13.15 -0.28
CA HIS A 164 -4.51 12.25 -1.24
C HIS A 164 -5.02 10.95 -0.58
N GLY A 165 -4.14 10.09 -0.12
CA GLY A 165 -4.52 8.79 0.42
C GLY A 165 -3.31 7.94 0.78
N ALA A 166 -3.38 6.63 0.52
CA ALA A 166 -2.32 5.68 0.82
C ALA A 166 -2.06 4.73 -0.36
N LEU A 167 -0.81 4.28 -0.47
CA LEU A 167 -0.37 3.26 -1.41
C LEU A 167 0.34 2.16 -0.63
N THR A 168 -0.02 0.91 -0.89
CA THR A 168 0.61 -0.27 -0.30
C THR A 168 0.96 -1.28 -1.38
N TRP A 169 2.01 -2.08 -1.15
CA TRP A 169 2.43 -3.11 -2.09
C TRP A 169 2.98 -4.33 -1.37
N GLY A 170 3.03 -5.46 -2.07
CA GLY A 170 3.49 -6.72 -1.52
C GLY A 170 3.81 -7.76 -2.60
N ARG A 171 4.24 -8.94 -2.18
CA ARG A 171 4.51 -10.07 -3.08
C ARG A 171 3.24 -10.61 -3.75
N SER A 172 2.07 -10.27 -3.20
CA SER A 172 0.77 -10.53 -3.80
C SER A 172 -0.17 -9.35 -3.58
N ALA A 173 -1.24 -9.27 -4.36
CA ALA A 173 -2.27 -8.25 -4.18
C ALA A 173 -2.96 -8.36 -2.81
N MET A 174 -3.17 -9.58 -2.31
CA MET A 174 -3.78 -9.79 -1.00
C MET A 174 -2.85 -9.34 0.13
N GLU A 175 -1.53 -9.54 0.02
CA GLU A 175 -0.56 -8.99 0.98
C GLU A 175 -0.56 -7.46 0.97
N ALA A 176 -0.60 -6.83 -0.22
CA ALA A 176 -0.73 -5.39 -0.35
C ALA A 176 -2.03 -4.87 0.30
N TYR A 177 -3.14 -5.57 0.11
CA TYR A 177 -4.42 -5.23 0.71
C TYR A 177 -4.40 -5.38 2.25
N TYR A 178 -3.84 -6.45 2.79
CA TYR A 178 -3.70 -6.62 4.25
C TYR A 178 -2.83 -5.52 4.88
N ARG A 179 -1.82 -5.04 4.16
CA ARG A 179 -1.05 -3.86 4.58
C ARG A 179 -1.90 -2.59 4.62
N MET A 180 -2.83 -2.42 3.67
CA MET A 180 -3.79 -1.32 3.69
C MET A 180 -4.75 -1.41 4.89
N GLU A 181 -5.24 -2.62 5.22
CA GLU A 181 -6.05 -2.84 6.42
C GLU A 181 -5.26 -2.55 7.71
N SER A 182 -4.02 -3.03 7.79
CA SER A 182 -3.14 -2.77 8.95
C SER A 182 -2.83 -1.28 9.11
N LEU A 183 -2.61 -0.58 7.99
CA LEU A 183 -2.36 0.86 7.97
C LEU A 183 -3.56 1.63 8.53
N GLU A 184 -4.75 1.39 8.00
CA GLU A 184 -5.97 2.06 8.48
C GLU A 184 -6.27 1.71 9.94
N GLY A 185 -6.19 0.44 10.32
CA GLY A 185 -6.41 0.00 11.70
C GLY A 185 -5.45 0.69 12.68
N SER A 186 -4.18 0.80 12.32
CA SER A 186 -3.18 1.50 13.11
C SER A 186 -3.47 3.01 13.21
N ALA A 187 -3.85 3.64 12.10
CA ALA A 187 -4.21 5.05 12.07
C ALA A 187 -5.43 5.35 12.96
N VAL A 188 -6.47 4.50 12.93
CA VAL A 188 -7.63 4.62 13.82
C VAL A 188 -7.22 4.53 15.30
N ILE A 189 -6.34 3.59 15.65
CA ILE A 189 -5.84 3.44 17.02
C ILE A 189 -5.09 4.69 17.46
N LEU A 190 -4.20 5.23 16.62
CA LEU A 190 -3.45 6.45 16.92
C LEU A 190 -4.37 7.67 17.10
N MET A 191 -5.42 7.82 16.28
CA MET A 191 -6.44 8.86 16.47
C MET A 191 -7.17 8.70 17.81
N ASN A 192 -7.53 7.47 18.18
CA ASN A 192 -8.19 7.19 19.46
C ASN A 192 -7.31 7.52 20.67
N LEU A 193 -5.98 7.32 20.59
CA LEU A 193 -5.05 7.78 21.63
C LEU A 193 -5.11 9.30 21.81
N GLY A 194 -5.27 10.05 20.73
CA GLY A 194 -5.48 11.50 20.79
C GLY A 194 -6.74 11.87 21.59
N TYR A 195 -7.85 11.16 21.38
CA TYR A 195 -9.09 11.37 22.16
C TYR A 195 -8.95 10.99 23.64
N LEU A 196 -8.12 10.00 23.97
CA LEU A 196 -7.83 9.64 25.36
C LEU A 196 -6.98 10.71 26.08
N ASN A 197 -6.43 11.68 25.34
CA ASN A 197 -5.50 12.69 25.83
C ASN A 197 -4.35 12.06 26.63
N ARG A 198 -3.82 10.96 26.14
CA ARG A 198 -2.69 10.23 26.72
C ARG A 198 -1.66 9.96 25.62
N PRO A 199 -0.38 10.22 25.87
CA PRO A 199 0.67 9.73 24.98
C PRO A 199 0.64 8.21 24.97
N GLY A 200 0.82 7.62 23.79
CA GLY A 200 1.04 6.18 23.69
C GLY A 200 2.35 5.78 24.35
N CYS A 201 2.40 4.60 24.96
CA CYS A 201 3.64 4.01 25.43
C CYS A 201 4.32 3.27 24.27
N LEU A 202 5.49 3.74 23.89
CA LEU A 202 6.28 3.10 22.85
C LEU A 202 6.89 1.78 23.33
N LEU A 203 7.03 0.84 22.41
CA LEU A 203 7.81 -0.37 22.64
C LEU A 203 9.29 0.01 22.88
N LYS A 204 9.94 -0.74 23.76
CA LYS A 204 11.38 -0.58 24.04
C LYS A 204 12.19 -1.14 22.87
N ARG A 205 13.43 -0.68 22.75
CA ARG A 205 14.35 -1.10 21.68
C ARG A 205 14.44 -2.61 21.55
N ARG A 206 14.63 -3.34 22.66
CA ARG A 206 14.68 -4.81 22.66
C ARG A 206 13.41 -5.48 22.10
N GLU A 207 12.25 -4.85 22.31
CA GLU A 207 10.95 -5.36 21.84
C GLU A 207 10.80 -5.12 20.34
N VAL A 208 11.24 -3.95 19.87
CA VAL A 208 11.30 -3.62 18.43
C VAL A 208 12.28 -4.55 17.71
N GLU A 209 13.48 -4.76 18.24
CA GLU A 209 14.49 -5.68 17.66
C GLU A 209 13.94 -7.10 17.52
N ALA A 210 13.26 -7.64 18.54
CA ALA A 210 12.65 -8.97 18.50
C ALA A 210 11.55 -9.06 17.40
N LEU A 211 10.76 -8.01 17.22
CA LEU A 211 9.76 -7.94 16.17
C LEU A 211 10.38 -7.86 14.76
N LEU A 212 11.47 -7.11 14.62
CA LEU A 212 12.20 -7.01 13.36
C LEU A 212 12.86 -8.35 12.97
N GLU A 213 13.43 -9.08 13.94
CA GLU A 213 13.93 -10.43 13.68
C GLU A 213 12.82 -11.40 13.25
N ALA A 214 11.65 -11.34 13.91
CA ALA A 214 10.51 -12.16 13.53
C ALA A 214 10.00 -11.82 12.13
N ARG A 215 9.99 -10.55 11.77
CA ARG A 215 9.63 -10.02 10.47
C ARG A 215 10.58 -10.50 9.37
N GLU A 216 11.89 -10.44 9.61
CA GLU A 216 12.91 -10.94 8.69
C GLU A 216 12.76 -12.46 8.46
N LYS A 217 12.53 -13.24 9.53
CA LYS A 217 12.25 -14.68 9.44
C LYS A 217 10.99 -15.00 8.63
N ALA A 218 10.00 -14.09 8.62
CA ALA A 218 8.81 -14.18 7.78
C ALA A 218 9.04 -13.71 6.34
N GLY A 219 10.27 -13.28 6.00
CA GLY A 219 10.64 -12.83 4.66
C GLY A 219 10.17 -11.40 4.32
N ILE A 220 9.83 -10.59 5.34
CA ILE A 220 9.47 -9.18 5.16
C ILE A 220 10.74 -8.34 5.44
N THR A 221 11.44 -7.96 4.40
CA THR A 221 12.74 -7.26 4.49
C THR A 221 12.63 -5.73 4.38
N ALA A 222 11.54 -5.23 3.83
CA ALA A 222 11.27 -3.79 3.68
C ALA A 222 10.43 -3.23 4.85
N GLY A 223 10.39 -1.90 5.04
CA GLY A 223 9.56 -1.18 6.00
C GLY A 223 10.33 -0.36 7.05
N GLY A 224 11.66 -0.36 7.02
CA GLY A 224 12.46 0.45 7.94
C GLY A 224 12.34 0.03 9.43
N VAL A 225 12.93 0.83 10.29
CA VAL A 225 12.96 0.65 11.76
C VAL A 225 12.19 1.80 12.40
N PRO A 226 11.04 1.53 13.07
CA PRO A 226 10.30 2.59 13.75
C PRO A 226 11.00 3.06 15.02
N LEU A 227 10.69 4.29 15.43
CA LEU A 227 11.22 4.92 16.66
C LEU A 227 10.70 4.19 17.89
N CYS A 228 11.59 3.82 18.79
CA CYS A 228 11.29 3.15 20.05
C CYS A 228 11.24 4.14 21.24
N ALA A 229 10.92 3.64 22.43
CA ALA A 229 10.80 4.44 23.65
C ALA A 229 12.08 5.25 23.94
N GLU A 230 13.24 4.63 23.78
CA GLU A 230 14.54 5.24 24.02
C GLU A 230 14.85 6.38 23.04
N ASP A 231 14.40 6.28 21.79
CA ASP A 231 14.61 7.32 20.78
C ASP A 231 13.76 8.58 21.06
N CYS A 232 12.65 8.41 21.80
CA CYS A 232 11.72 9.48 22.16
C CYS A 232 11.81 9.92 23.62
N GLY A 233 12.79 9.42 24.40
CA GLY A 233 12.97 9.76 25.80
C GLY A 233 11.87 9.24 26.74
N GLN A 234 11.19 8.18 26.37
CA GLN A 234 10.17 7.48 27.17
C GLN A 234 10.79 6.29 27.92
N VAL A 235 11.76 6.52 28.81
CA VAL A 235 12.43 5.47 29.59
C VAL A 235 12.01 5.52 31.04
#